data_52c5567960fcca5a1a3887822f3e7fbf
#
_entry.id   52c5567960fcca5a1a3887822f3e7fbf
#
_cell.length_a   1.000
_cell.length_b   1.000
_cell.length_c   1.000
_cell.angle_alpha   90.00
_cell.angle_beta   90.00
_cell.angle_gamma   90.00
#
_symmetry.space_group_name_H-M   'P 1'
#
loop_
_entity.id
_entity.type
_entity.pdbx_description
1 polymer ?
#
loop_
_entity_poly.entity_id
_entity_poly.type
_entity_poly.pdbx_seq_one_letter_code
_entity_poly.pdbx_strand_id
1 'polypeptide(L)'
;MLLRLLRSAVRVPDHGRRVPFRFLRIAGDARGALGELLARRALARDPGSSDAVLEKERARFSRAPLVLAVVAVLGPDDAIPESERFSTASCVCFALLQAAQAFGFGAQWLTGWAAYDASILRALGVGGHERIAGFVHIGTPRQAAPERDRPDPRTLLSDWHPPA
;
A
#
# COMPACT_ATOMS: atom_id res chain seq x y z
N MET A 1 -2.36 -4.19 -19.87
CA MET A 1 -1.24 -4.29 -18.89
C MET A 1 -1.75 -4.41 -17.45
N LEU A 2 -2.53 -3.45 -16.91
CA LEU A 2 -2.99 -3.44 -15.52
C LEU A 2 -3.61 -4.78 -15.05
N LEU A 3 -4.57 -5.32 -15.81
CA LEU A 3 -5.23 -6.59 -15.44
C LEU A 3 -4.25 -7.78 -15.38
N ARG A 4 -3.20 -7.79 -16.21
CA ARG A 4 -2.17 -8.84 -16.15
C ARG A 4 -1.37 -8.75 -14.85
N LEU A 5 -1.00 -7.53 -14.46
CA LEU A 5 -0.32 -7.26 -13.20
C LEU A 5 -1.19 -7.69 -12.01
N LEU A 6 -2.46 -7.30 -11.99
CA LEU A 6 -3.40 -7.68 -10.92
C LEU A 6 -3.60 -9.22 -10.86
N ARG A 7 -3.73 -9.90 -12.01
CA ARG A 7 -3.83 -11.38 -12.05
C ARG A 7 -2.62 -12.08 -11.42
N SER A 8 -1.43 -11.51 -11.56
CA SER A 8 -0.25 -12.03 -10.88
C SER A 8 -0.29 -11.74 -9.38
N ALA A 9 -0.68 -10.52 -9.00
CA ALA A 9 -0.66 -10.04 -7.63
C ALA A 9 -1.69 -10.72 -6.71
N VAL A 10 -2.82 -11.18 -7.24
CA VAL A 10 -3.84 -11.87 -6.43
C VAL A 10 -3.50 -13.34 -6.13
N ARG A 11 -2.34 -13.84 -6.59
CA ARG A 11 -1.88 -15.21 -6.33
C ARG A 11 -1.07 -15.27 -5.02
N VAL A 12 -1.75 -15.05 -3.93
CA VAL A 12 -1.18 -15.02 -2.57
C VAL A 12 -1.89 -16.04 -1.67
N PRO A 13 -1.28 -16.46 -0.57
CA PRO A 13 -1.98 -17.25 0.44
C PRO A 13 -3.23 -16.53 0.94
N ASP A 14 -4.35 -17.25 1.01
CA ASP A 14 -5.65 -16.73 1.43
C ASP A 14 -6.39 -17.82 2.20
N HIS A 15 -6.32 -17.76 3.52
CA HIS A 15 -6.95 -18.74 4.39
C HIS A 15 -8.47 -18.71 4.19
N GLY A 16 -9.03 -19.89 3.88
CA GLY A 16 -10.44 -20.05 3.62
C GLY A 16 -10.96 -19.34 2.35
N ARG A 17 -10.07 -18.87 1.47
CA ARG A 17 -10.44 -18.17 0.23
C ARG A 17 -11.40 -17.01 0.46
N ARG A 18 -11.13 -16.16 1.46
CA ARG A 18 -11.96 -15.01 1.87
C ARG A 18 -11.85 -13.83 0.91
N VAL A 19 -10.76 -13.77 0.11
CA VAL A 19 -10.45 -12.62 -0.75
C VAL A 19 -10.53 -11.31 0.03
N PRO A 20 -9.78 -11.19 1.16
CA PRO A 20 -9.94 -10.09 2.10
C PRO A 20 -9.25 -8.81 1.61
N PHE A 21 -9.39 -8.51 0.32
CA PHE A 21 -8.78 -7.33 -0.28
C PHE A 21 -9.56 -6.84 -1.50
N ARG A 22 -9.42 -5.56 -1.77
CA ARG A 22 -9.84 -4.91 -3.02
C ARG A 22 -8.84 -3.84 -3.44
N PHE A 23 -8.95 -3.38 -4.66
CA PHE A 23 -8.06 -2.36 -5.20
C PHE A 23 -8.81 -1.06 -5.47
N LEU A 24 -8.16 0.09 -5.14
CA LEU A 24 -8.55 1.39 -5.65
C LEU A 24 -7.46 1.84 -6.62
N ARG A 25 -7.86 2.15 -7.85
CA ARG A 25 -6.96 2.70 -8.86
C ARG A 25 -6.95 4.22 -8.77
N ILE A 26 -5.79 4.81 -8.55
CA ILE A 26 -5.55 6.24 -8.53
C ILE A 26 -4.62 6.57 -9.69
N ALA A 27 -5.14 7.18 -10.75
CA ALA A 27 -4.43 7.47 -12.00
C ALA A 27 -5.02 8.71 -12.66
N GLY A 28 -4.31 9.29 -13.63
CA GLY A 28 -4.75 10.52 -14.31
C GLY A 28 -4.94 11.67 -13.32
N ASP A 29 -6.00 12.42 -13.47
CA ASP A 29 -6.30 13.63 -12.67
C ASP A 29 -6.63 13.30 -11.20
N ALA A 30 -7.09 12.07 -10.92
CA ALA A 30 -7.37 11.63 -9.56
C ALA A 30 -6.14 11.71 -8.62
N ARG A 31 -4.92 11.60 -9.17
CA ARG A 31 -3.68 11.73 -8.40
C ARG A 31 -3.49 13.16 -7.88
N GLY A 32 -3.70 14.15 -8.76
CA GLY A 32 -3.64 15.57 -8.39
C GLY A 32 -4.75 15.94 -7.42
N ALA A 33 -5.98 15.50 -7.70
CA ALA A 33 -7.13 15.75 -6.82
C ALA A 33 -6.92 15.21 -5.41
N LEU A 34 -6.36 13.99 -5.30
CA LEU A 34 -6.00 13.42 -3.99
C LEU A 34 -4.86 14.19 -3.32
N GLY A 35 -3.86 14.65 -4.10
CA GLY A 35 -2.78 15.50 -3.59
C GLY A 35 -3.29 16.79 -2.97
N GLU A 36 -4.22 17.50 -3.64
CA GLU A 36 -4.87 18.70 -3.09
C GLU A 36 -5.65 18.40 -1.81
N LEU A 37 -6.34 17.26 -1.74
CA LEU A 37 -7.04 16.84 -0.55
C LEU A 37 -6.07 16.62 0.61
N LEU A 38 -4.91 15.98 0.35
CA LEU A 38 -3.87 15.77 1.34
C LEU A 38 -3.28 17.08 1.86
N ALA A 39 -2.98 18.03 0.97
CA ALA A 39 -2.44 19.33 1.36
C ALA A 39 -3.42 20.10 2.25
N ARG A 40 -4.71 20.16 1.86
CA ARG A 40 -5.76 20.77 2.71
C ARG A 40 -5.89 20.08 4.06
N ARG A 41 -5.82 18.76 4.08
CA ARG A 41 -5.92 18.00 5.33
C ARG A 41 -4.67 18.16 6.21
N ALA A 42 -3.48 18.24 5.63
CA ALA A 42 -2.24 18.52 6.34
C ALA A 42 -2.30 19.88 7.01
N LEU A 43 -2.72 20.94 6.28
CA LEU A 43 -2.89 22.28 6.83
C LEU A 43 -3.95 22.32 7.96
N ALA A 44 -5.05 21.58 7.81
CA ALA A 44 -6.08 21.49 8.85
C ALA A 44 -5.59 20.78 10.13
N ARG A 45 -4.63 19.86 10.03
CA ARG A 45 -4.01 19.15 11.15
C ARG A 45 -2.91 19.98 11.82
N ASP A 46 -2.20 20.75 11.04
CA ASP A 46 -1.13 21.63 11.48
C ASP A 46 -1.20 22.95 10.70
N PRO A 47 -1.89 23.98 11.25
CA PRO A 47 -1.98 25.29 10.62
C PRO A 47 -0.63 26.01 10.41
N GLY A 48 0.43 25.57 11.10
CA GLY A 48 1.79 26.06 10.94
C GLY A 48 2.59 25.39 9.83
N SER A 49 1.99 24.46 9.06
CA SER A 49 2.66 23.77 7.97
C SER A 49 3.21 24.74 6.93
N SER A 50 4.49 24.61 6.59
CA SER A 50 5.13 25.43 5.56
C SER A 50 4.64 25.05 4.15
N ASP A 51 4.77 25.96 3.19
CA ASP A 51 4.44 25.71 1.78
C ASP A 51 5.18 24.49 1.22
N ALA A 52 6.43 24.27 1.64
CA ALA A 52 7.21 23.12 1.23
C ALA A 52 6.59 21.78 1.70
N VAL A 53 6.01 21.75 2.90
CA VAL A 53 5.29 20.59 3.43
C VAL A 53 4.01 20.36 2.63
N LEU A 54 3.25 21.41 2.37
CA LEU A 54 2.01 21.32 1.60
C LEU A 54 2.26 20.87 0.17
N GLU A 55 3.31 21.37 -0.48
CA GLU A 55 3.70 20.96 -1.82
C GLU A 55 4.14 19.49 -1.87
N LYS A 56 4.88 19.03 -0.85
CA LYS A 56 5.22 17.62 -0.71
C LYS A 56 3.98 16.72 -0.64
N GLU A 57 2.95 17.16 0.06
CA GLU A 57 1.68 16.42 0.15
C GLU A 57 0.92 16.45 -1.18
N ARG A 58 0.85 17.61 -1.88
CA ARG A 58 0.29 17.69 -3.24
C ARG A 58 0.94 16.72 -4.21
N ALA A 59 2.26 16.65 -4.18
CA ALA A 59 3.03 15.80 -5.07
C ALA A 59 3.00 14.30 -4.71
N ARG A 60 2.53 13.93 -3.51
CA ARG A 60 2.66 12.58 -2.95
C ARG A 60 2.19 11.47 -3.91
N PHE A 61 1.02 11.61 -4.49
CA PHE A 61 0.43 10.62 -5.40
C PHE A 61 0.75 10.87 -6.88
N SER A 62 1.40 11.97 -7.21
CA SER A 62 1.77 12.33 -8.60
C SER A 62 3.15 11.83 -9.02
N ARG A 63 3.94 11.26 -8.11
CA ARG A 63 5.30 10.77 -8.39
C ARG A 63 5.36 9.54 -9.28
N ALA A 64 4.27 8.80 -9.40
CA ALA A 64 4.12 7.67 -10.30
C ALA A 64 2.84 7.83 -11.14
N PRO A 65 2.81 7.31 -12.38
CA PRO A 65 1.63 7.41 -13.25
C PRO A 65 0.44 6.60 -12.75
N LEU A 66 0.69 5.57 -11.95
CA LEU A 66 -0.31 4.68 -11.36
C LEU A 66 -0.02 4.47 -9.89
N VAL A 67 -1.05 4.62 -9.06
CA VAL A 67 -1.03 4.15 -7.67
C VAL A 67 -2.20 3.21 -7.47
N LEU A 68 -1.93 2.06 -6.86
CA LEU A 68 -2.94 1.11 -6.41
C LEU A 68 -3.00 1.15 -4.89
N ALA A 69 -4.12 1.60 -4.34
CA ALA A 69 -4.37 1.36 -2.93
C ALA A 69 -4.90 -0.07 -2.78
N VAL A 70 -4.20 -0.87 -1.99
CA VAL A 70 -4.67 -2.19 -1.54
C VAL A 70 -5.44 -1.98 -0.26
N VAL A 71 -6.73 -2.25 -0.31
CA VAL A 71 -7.64 -2.13 0.81
C VAL A 71 -7.89 -3.51 1.38
N ALA A 72 -7.54 -3.73 2.64
CA ALA A 72 -7.91 -4.95 3.38
C ALA A 72 -9.38 -4.85 3.80
N VAL A 73 -10.16 -5.89 3.50
CA VAL A 73 -11.58 -6.03 3.84
C VAL A 73 -11.67 -6.95 5.05
N LEU A 74 -11.99 -6.38 6.21
CA LEU A 74 -11.84 -7.02 7.52
C LEU A 74 -13.17 -7.12 8.29
N GLY A 75 -14.29 -7.19 7.56
CA GLY A 75 -15.61 -7.40 8.16
C GLY A 75 -15.67 -8.64 9.07
N PRO A 76 -16.72 -8.82 9.84
CA PRO A 76 -16.86 -9.94 10.77
C PRO A 76 -16.59 -11.28 10.08
N ASP A 77 -15.79 -12.13 10.72
CA ASP A 77 -15.51 -13.51 10.32
C ASP A 77 -15.05 -14.27 11.57
N ASP A 78 -15.91 -15.17 12.04
CA ASP A 78 -15.64 -15.91 13.27
C ASP A 78 -14.63 -17.06 13.09
N ALA A 79 -14.35 -17.41 11.83
CA ALA A 79 -13.47 -18.54 11.50
C ALA A 79 -12.01 -18.12 11.24
N ILE A 80 -11.80 -16.94 10.59
CA ILE A 80 -10.49 -16.50 10.17
C ILE A 80 -10.12 -15.18 10.87
N PRO A 81 -9.04 -15.16 11.66
CA PRO A 81 -8.59 -13.96 12.38
C PRO A 81 -8.35 -12.76 11.44
N GLU A 82 -8.68 -11.57 11.93
CA GLU A 82 -8.44 -10.31 11.20
C GLU A 82 -6.96 -10.15 10.80
N SER A 83 -6.04 -10.54 11.68
CA SER A 83 -4.59 -10.48 11.42
C SER A 83 -4.16 -11.32 10.22
N GLU A 84 -4.72 -12.50 10.04
CA GLU A 84 -4.42 -13.36 8.88
C GLU A 84 -4.98 -12.76 7.60
N ARG A 85 -6.20 -12.23 7.65
CA ARG A 85 -6.84 -11.55 6.51
C ARG A 85 -6.08 -10.28 6.11
N PHE A 86 -5.61 -9.50 7.09
CA PHE A 86 -4.76 -8.35 6.83
C PHE A 86 -3.40 -8.75 6.25
N SER A 87 -2.82 -9.87 6.73
CA SER A 87 -1.58 -10.43 6.19
C SER A 87 -1.73 -10.83 4.73
N THR A 88 -2.88 -11.43 4.34
CA THR A 88 -3.20 -11.72 2.93
C THR A 88 -3.17 -10.44 2.08
N ALA A 89 -3.82 -9.35 2.53
CA ALA A 89 -3.79 -8.06 1.82
C ALA A 89 -2.36 -7.48 1.74
N SER A 90 -1.55 -7.67 2.78
CA SER A 90 -0.14 -7.26 2.79
C SER A 90 0.70 -8.08 1.78
N CYS A 91 0.44 -9.39 1.67
CA CYS A 91 1.06 -10.22 0.64
C CYS A 91 0.70 -9.74 -0.77
N VAL A 92 -0.52 -9.25 -1.00
CA VAL A 92 -0.91 -8.64 -2.28
C VAL A 92 -0.08 -7.40 -2.59
N CYS A 93 0.21 -6.53 -1.61
CA CYS A 93 1.10 -5.40 -1.80
C CYS A 93 2.50 -5.86 -2.26
N PHE A 94 3.06 -6.86 -1.59
CA PHE A 94 4.36 -7.42 -1.97
C PHE A 94 4.32 -8.06 -3.37
N ALA A 95 3.29 -8.85 -3.67
CA ALA A 95 3.11 -9.48 -4.97
C ALA A 95 2.97 -8.44 -6.11
N LEU A 96 2.37 -7.26 -5.83
CA LEU A 96 2.34 -6.14 -6.78
C LEU A 96 3.75 -5.60 -7.08
N LEU A 97 4.64 -5.51 -6.09
CA LEU A 97 6.04 -5.12 -6.32
C LEU A 97 6.74 -6.11 -7.24
N GLN A 98 6.61 -7.40 -6.96
CA GLN A 98 7.21 -8.47 -7.76
C GLN A 98 6.63 -8.51 -9.18
N ALA A 99 5.31 -8.40 -9.32
CA ALA A 99 4.66 -8.37 -10.62
C ALA A 99 5.09 -7.13 -11.44
N ALA A 100 5.15 -5.95 -10.82
CA ALA A 100 5.61 -4.74 -11.50
C ALA A 100 7.04 -4.91 -12.03
N GLN A 101 7.95 -5.42 -11.20
CA GLN A 101 9.33 -5.70 -11.59
C GLN A 101 9.40 -6.72 -12.74
N ALA A 102 8.64 -7.81 -12.68
CA ALA A 102 8.59 -8.82 -13.73
C ALA A 102 8.07 -8.29 -15.08
N PHE A 103 7.27 -7.21 -15.04
CA PHE A 103 6.81 -6.48 -16.24
C PHE A 103 7.70 -5.31 -16.64
N GLY A 104 8.87 -5.12 -16.01
CA GLY A 104 9.83 -4.07 -16.33
C GLY A 104 9.50 -2.70 -15.73
N PHE A 105 8.62 -2.63 -14.73
CA PHE A 105 8.29 -1.40 -14.02
C PHE A 105 9.00 -1.33 -12.67
N GLY A 106 9.25 -0.09 -12.21
CA GLY A 106 9.55 0.18 -10.81
C GLY A 106 8.26 0.24 -9.99
N ALA A 107 8.35 -0.20 -8.74
CA ALA A 107 7.25 -0.06 -7.80
C ALA A 107 7.74 0.21 -6.38
N GLN A 108 6.92 0.93 -5.60
CA GLN A 108 7.19 1.23 -4.20
C GLN A 108 5.90 1.08 -3.40
N TRP A 109 5.96 0.32 -2.31
CA TRP A 109 4.89 0.19 -1.34
C TRP A 109 5.08 1.19 -0.21
N LEU A 110 4.11 2.07 -0.04
CA LEU A 110 4.09 3.11 0.98
C LEU A 110 2.78 3.05 1.77
N THR A 111 2.83 3.59 2.99
CA THR A 111 1.65 3.87 3.82
C THR A 111 1.64 5.36 4.20
N GLY A 112 2.18 5.71 5.35
CA GLY A 112 2.19 7.07 5.87
C GLY A 112 0.83 7.48 6.46
N TRP A 113 0.72 8.71 6.93
CA TRP A 113 -0.44 9.20 7.66
C TRP A 113 -1.76 9.13 6.87
N ALA A 114 -1.69 9.24 5.54
CA ALA A 114 -2.86 9.17 4.66
C ALA A 114 -3.59 7.82 4.71
N ALA A 115 -2.88 6.72 5.06
CA ALA A 115 -3.45 5.40 5.22
C ALA A 115 -4.28 5.24 6.51
N TYR A 116 -4.21 6.23 7.42
CA TYR A 116 -4.81 6.16 8.75
C TYR A 116 -5.73 7.35 9.07
N ASP A 117 -5.72 8.41 8.24
CA ASP A 117 -6.55 9.59 8.48
C ASP A 117 -7.99 9.35 8.05
N ALA A 118 -8.93 9.45 8.99
CA ALA A 118 -10.33 9.14 8.76
C ALA A 118 -10.97 9.99 7.64
N SER A 119 -10.52 11.23 7.43
CA SER A 119 -11.06 12.09 6.36
C SER A 119 -10.58 11.62 4.99
N ILE A 120 -9.31 11.21 4.89
CA ILE A 120 -8.74 10.66 3.65
C ILE A 120 -9.36 9.30 3.35
N LEU A 121 -9.48 8.41 4.33
CA LEU A 121 -10.12 7.10 4.17
C LEU A 121 -11.55 7.24 3.66
N ARG A 122 -12.34 8.17 4.24
CA ARG A 122 -13.70 8.45 3.80
C ARG A 122 -13.75 8.97 2.35
N ALA A 123 -12.84 9.86 1.98
CA ALA A 123 -12.75 10.38 0.62
C ALA A 123 -12.36 9.31 -0.41
N LEU A 124 -11.57 8.31 0.01
CA LEU A 124 -11.22 7.13 -0.79
C LEU A 124 -12.33 6.06 -0.82
N GLY A 125 -13.43 6.24 -0.10
CA GLY A 125 -14.49 5.24 0.02
C GLY A 125 -14.05 3.98 0.77
N VAL A 126 -13.16 4.15 1.76
CA VAL A 126 -12.73 3.06 2.66
C VAL A 126 -13.68 3.03 3.85
N GLY A 127 -14.36 1.90 4.04
CA GLY A 127 -15.39 1.70 5.06
C GLY A 127 -14.85 1.37 6.44
N GLY A 128 -15.74 1.30 7.44
CA GLY A 128 -15.36 1.08 8.84
C GLY A 128 -14.71 -0.28 9.13
N HIS A 129 -14.97 -1.28 8.29
CA HIS A 129 -14.35 -2.61 8.37
C HIS A 129 -13.22 -2.79 7.35
N GLU A 130 -12.68 -1.71 6.85
CA GLU A 130 -11.61 -1.73 5.87
C GLU A 130 -10.41 -0.93 6.36
N ARG A 131 -9.23 -1.33 5.91
CA ARG A 131 -7.97 -0.64 6.19
C ARG A 131 -7.11 -0.58 4.92
N ILE A 132 -6.34 0.46 4.77
CA ILE A 132 -5.32 0.51 3.72
C ILE A 132 -4.14 -0.38 4.15
N ALA A 133 -3.89 -1.46 3.42
CA ALA A 133 -2.67 -2.27 3.57
C ALA A 133 -1.46 -1.56 2.95
N GLY A 134 -1.67 -0.78 1.89
CA GLY A 134 -0.64 0.06 1.29
C GLY A 134 -1.09 0.78 0.03
N PHE A 135 -0.30 1.78 -0.32
CA PHE A 135 -0.33 2.47 -1.61
C PHE A 135 0.86 1.98 -2.42
N VAL A 136 0.62 1.23 -3.50
CA VAL A 136 1.67 0.75 -4.38
C VAL A 136 1.78 1.68 -5.58
N HIS A 137 2.86 2.45 -5.60
CA HIS A 137 3.21 3.37 -6.69
C HIS A 137 3.93 2.60 -7.78
N ILE A 138 3.48 2.70 -9.03
CA ILE A 138 4.01 1.93 -10.15
C ILE A 138 4.28 2.85 -11.33
N GLY A 139 5.47 2.72 -11.93
CA GLY A 139 5.88 3.51 -13.09
C GLY A 139 7.22 3.05 -13.66
N THR A 140 7.66 3.67 -14.75
CA THR A 140 9.00 3.44 -15.29
C THR A 140 10.01 4.21 -14.42
N PRO A 141 11.01 3.52 -13.82
CA PRO A 141 12.00 4.20 -13.02
C PRO A 141 12.90 5.09 -13.90
N ARG A 142 13.19 6.30 -13.43
CA ARG A 142 14.13 7.22 -14.11
C ARG A 142 15.59 6.82 -13.88
N GLN A 143 15.86 6.16 -12.78
CA GLN A 143 17.17 5.66 -12.37
C GLN A 143 17.00 4.38 -11.57
N ALA A 144 18.04 3.55 -11.53
CA ALA A 144 18.06 2.37 -10.68
C ALA A 144 17.93 2.78 -9.21
N ALA A 145 17.17 2.02 -8.45
CA ALA A 145 17.11 2.21 -7.00
C ALA A 145 18.48 1.88 -6.40
N PRO A 146 18.99 2.70 -5.46
CA PRO A 146 20.23 2.37 -4.77
C PRO A 146 20.05 1.09 -3.95
N GLU A 147 21.12 0.28 -3.88
CA GLU A 147 21.14 -0.87 -2.99
C GLU A 147 21.08 -0.39 -1.52
N ARG A 148 20.48 -1.19 -0.68
CA ARG A 148 20.35 -0.93 0.75
C ARG A 148 20.97 -2.06 1.53
N ASP A 149 21.57 -1.75 2.66
CA ASP A 149 22.02 -2.75 3.60
C ASP A 149 20.85 -3.64 4.03
N ARG A 150 21.13 -4.93 4.07
CA ARG A 150 20.17 -5.94 4.55
C ARG A 150 20.79 -6.66 5.74
N PRO A 151 19.98 -7.06 6.72
CA PRO A 151 20.49 -7.87 7.82
C PRO A 151 21.04 -9.19 7.29
N ASP A 152 22.08 -9.70 7.93
CA ASP A 152 22.57 -11.05 7.65
C ASP A 152 21.50 -12.07 8.09
N PRO A 153 20.96 -12.90 7.20
CA PRO A 153 19.90 -13.86 7.56
C PRO A 153 20.33 -14.85 8.62
N ARG A 154 21.64 -15.10 8.79
CA ARG A 154 22.15 -15.96 9.85
C ARG A 154 21.90 -15.41 11.25
N THR A 155 21.79 -14.10 11.39
CA THR A 155 21.47 -13.46 12.69
C THR A 155 19.98 -13.50 13.03
N LEU A 156 19.14 -13.88 12.09
CA LEU A 156 17.68 -13.94 12.20
C LEU A 156 17.16 -15.39 12.29
N LEU A 157 18.04 -16.36 12.08
CA LEU A 157 17.71 -17.79 12.13
C LEU A 157 18.07 -18.35 13.51
N SER A 158 17.15 -19.10 14.07
CA SER A 158 17.41 -19.89 15.28
C SER A 158 16.74 -21.25 15.15
N ASP A 159 17.38 -22.29 15.72
CA ASP A 159 16.78 -23.60 15.79
C ASP A 159 15.84 -23.68 17.01
N TRP A 160 14.67 -24.26 16.80
CA TRP A 160 13.78 -24.58 17.90
C TRP A 160 14.14 -25.94 18.48
N HIS A 161 14.22 -26.00 19.81
CA HIS A 161 14.42 -27.25 20.56
C HIS A 161 13.23 -27.47 21.50
N PRO A 162 12.73 -28.71 21.63
CA PRO A 162 11.69 -29.00 22.61
C PRO A 162 12.18 -28.70 24.03
N PRO A 163 11.31 -28.22 24.92
CA PRO A 163 11.66 -28.09 26.33
C PRO A 163 12.03 -29.46 26.93
N ALA A 164 13.00 -29.44 27.85
CA ALA A 164 13.43 -30.63 28.57
C ALA A 164 12.33 -31.17 29.50
#